data_b9b33d9f2dce7756815b223654b2cea1
#
_entry.id   b9b33d9f2dce7756815b223654b2cea1
#
_cell.length_a   1.000
_cell.length_b   1.000
_cell.length_c   1.000
_cell.angle_alpha   90.00
_cell.angle_beta   90.00
_cell.angle_gamma   90.00
#
_symmetry.space_group_name_H-M   'P 1'
#
loop_
_entity.id
_entity.type
_entity.pdbx_description
1 polymer ?
#
loop_
_entity_poly.entity_id
_entity_poly.type
_entity_poly.pdbx_seq_one_letter_code
_entity_poly.pdbx_strand_id
1 'polypeptide(L)'
;MSSNISPNVLLLMTDAQRRDTLGCYGNRLVRTSAIDSLAAEGVRFTEWHVPNPLCMPARASLMTGHYPSSHGVRTNGMNLGDALPTIAELLVNAGYWTASVGKLHLNFWWADKPGYSQEGRADWSVGRRRIDLPYFGFQAVDMAIGHNEDSWGPYAEWLAEVCPEGHALMQPENALRVPSGALCTWDSALPAEVHCTNWVADRTIARLRTRDSDHPFFVVASFPDPHMSYSPPEPYCRMYDPTDVSPPLQREGELDRMPPHFRAYYEGTGYCREMFEDKTLNMLPAAAHTDLQWRDMRAHHWGQVTLIDDAVGRILAVVDELGLRENTVVIFTTDHGALMGDHGMHMHGPFHYDGQLRIPAIWRWPGQFPAGPGPPRDARSYCRPSPAARAMARSLGGARECGLCRR
;
A
#
# COMPACT_ATOMS: atom_id res chain seq x y z
N MET A 1 23.79 -23.54 22.34
CA MET A 1 22.56 -22.91 22.87
C MET A 1 22.18 -21.87 21.85
N SER A 2 21.19 -22.13 21.00
CA SER A 2 20.70 -21.09 20.08
C SER A 2 19.95 -20.08 20.94
N SER A 3 20.50 -18.88 21.08
CA SER A 3 19.78 -17.74 21.66
C SER A 3 18.50 -17.59 20.88
N ASN A 4 17.35 -17.67 21.53
CA ASN A 4 16.04 -17.38 20.96
C ASN A 4 15.97 -15.87 20.73
N ILE A 5 16.70 -15.37 19.72
CA ILE A 5 16.67 -13.95 19.36
C ILE A 5 15.38 -13.73 18.56
N SER A 6 14.47 -12.96 19.12
CA SER A 6 13.27 -12.51 18.39
C SER A 6 13.69 -11.66 17.19
N PRO A 7 13.27 -11.98 15.96
CA PRO A 7 13.68 -11.23 14.79
C PRO A 7 13.01 -9.85 14.76
N ASN A 8 13.66 -8.88 14.18
CA ASN A 8 13.03 -7.65 13.77
C ASN A 8 12.02 -7.91 12.64
N VAL A 9 11.01 -7.07 12.51
CA VAL A 9 10.04 -7.14 11.42
C VAL A 9 9.94 -5.78 10.74
N LEU A 10 10.21 -5.74 9.45
CA LEU A 10 10.03 -4.59 8.58
C LEU A 10 8.95 -4.90 7.55
N LEU A 11 7.81 -4.24 7.67
CA LEU A 11 6.72 -4.34 6.70
C LEU A 11 6.79 -3.14 5.74
N LEU A 12 7.11 -3.40 4.48
CA LEU A 12 7.07 -2.46 3.37
C LEU A 12 5.74 -2.64 2.65
N MET A 13 4.86 -1.66 2.72
CA MET A 13 3.52 -1.76 2.17
C MET A 13 3.23 -0.59 1.23
N THR A 14 2.60 -0.89 0.10
CA THR A 14 2.12 0.08 -0.87
C THR A 14 0.59 0.17 -0.84
N ASP A 15 0.01 1.09 -1.60
CA ASP A 15 -1.43 1.26 -1.75
C ASP A 15 -1.85 1.04 -3.21
N ALA A 16 -2.86 0.23 -3.43
CA ALA A 16 -3.43 -0.03 -4.75
C ALA A 16 -2.44 -0.58 -5.80
N GLN A 17 -1.36 -1.25 -5.39
CA GLN A 17 -0.35 -1.76 -6.31
C GLN A 17 -0.76 -3.08 -6.95
N ARG A 18 -0.77 -3.10 -8.26
CA ARG A 18 -0.97 -4.34 -9.03
C ARG A 18 0.24 -5.26 -8.92
N ARG A 19 -0.02 -6.55 -8.78
CA ARG A 19 1.04 -7.57 -8.74
C ARG A 19 1.86 -7.63 -10.04
N ASP A 20 1.20 -7.45 -11.18
CA ASP A 20 1.80 -7.51 -12.51
C ASP A 20 2.66 -6.29 -12.88
N THR A 21 2.88 -5.37 -11.94
CA THR A 21 3.81 -4.25 -12.10
C THR A 21 5.22 -4.54 -11.61
N LEU A 22 5.48 -5.74 -11.08
CA LEU A 22 6.79 -6.13 -10.55
C LEU A 22 7.52 -7.11 -11.46
N GLY A 23 8.85 -6.93 -11.61
CA GLY A 23 9.70 -7.80 -12.42
C GLY A 23 9.66 -9.26 -11.96
N CYS A 24 9.72 -9.50 -10.64
CA CYS A 24 9.64 -10.84 -10.07
C CYS A 24 8.28 -11.53 -10.29
N TYR A 25 7.24 -10.81 -10.67
CA TYR A 25 5.95 -11.36 -11.10
C TYR A 25 5.75 -11.37 -12.62
N GLY A 26 6.79 -11.08 -13.40
CA GLY A 26 6.82 -11.26 -14.84
C GLY A 26 6.79 -9.98 -15.68
N ASN A 27 6.70 -8.80 -15.08
CA ASN A 27 6.84 -7.54 -15.83
C ASN A 27 8.29 -7.34 -16.24
N ARG A 28 8.53 -7.18 -17.54
CA ARG A 28 9.89 -7.01 -18.07
C ARG A 28 10.23 -5.55 -18.38
N LEU A 29 9.28 -4.67 -18.24
CA LEU A 29 9.42 -3.25 -18.59
C LEU A 29 9.62 -2.38 -17.35
N VAL A 30 8.88 -2.65 -16.28
CA VAL A 30 8.96 -1.86 -15.05
C VAL A 30 10.23 -2.19 -14.28
N ARG A 31 10.98 -1.17 -13.91
CA ARG A 31 12.19 -1.30 -13.11
C ARG A 31 11.83 -1.41 -11.62
N THR A 32 12.03 -2.61 -11.07
CA THR A 32 11.72 -2.96 -9.67
C THR A 32 12.83 -3.79 -9.04
N SER A 33 14.09 -3.39 -9.28
CA SER A 33 15.27 -4.19 -8.93
C SER A 33 15.45 -4.41 -7.41
N ALA A 34 15.07 -3.45 -6.58
CA ALA A 34 15.16 -3.58 -5.13
C ALA A 34 14.11 -4.56 -4.59
N ILE A 35 12.87 -4.46 -5.06
CA ILE A 35 11.79 -5.40 -4.68
C ILE A 35 12.07 -6.79 -5.27
N ASP A 36 12.59 -6.88 -6.50
CA ASP A 36 12.94 -8.13 -7.14
C ASP A 36 14.09 -8.84 -6.41
N SER A 37 15.02 -8.09 -5.80
CA SER A 37 16.09 -8.66 -4.98
C SER A 37 15.53 -9.34 -3.71
N LEU A 38 14.50 -8.78 -3.08
CA LEU A 38 13.81 -9.43 -1.98
C LEU A 38 13.21 -10.78 -2.38
N ALA A 39 12.63 -10.85 -3.59
CA ALA A 39 12.07 -12.08 -4.13
C ALA A 39 13.16 -13.10 -4.48
N ALA A 40 14.33 -12.66 -4.96
CA ALA A 40 15.45 -13.52 -5.28
C ALA A 40 16.12 -14.12 -4.01
N GLU A 41 16.08 -13.38 -2.90
CA GLU A 41 16.70 -13.77 -1.62
C GLU A 41 15.70 -14.36 -0.62
N GLY A 42 14.43 -14.44 -0.99
CA GLY A 42 13.35 -14.87 -0.11
C GLY A 42 12.29 -15.71 -0.81
N VAL A 43 11.07 -15.62 -0.32
CA VAL A 43 9.91 -16.34 -0.82
C VAL A 43 8.93 -15.36 -1.47
N ARG A 44 8.56 -15.64 -2.70
CA ARG A 44 7.51 -14.94 -3.44
C ARG A 44 6.24 -15.78 -3.47
N PHE A 45 5.14 -15.24 -2.96
CA PHE A 45 3.84 -15.92 -2.96
C PHE A 45 3.11 -15.65 -4.27
N THR A 46 2.62 -16.70 -4.92
CA THR A 46 1.88 -16.60 -6.19
C THR A 46 0.39 -16.45 -6.00
N GLU A 47 -0.14 -16.92 -4.88
CA GLU A 47 -1.57 -16.90 -4.53
C GLU A 47 -1.79 -16.22 -3.19
N TRP A 48 -1.51 -14.91 -3.15
CA TRP A 48 -1.77 -14.07 -1.98
C TRP A 48 -2.92 -13.13 -2.27
N HIS A 49 -3.99 -13.24 -1.49
CA HIS A 49 -5.22 -12.52 -1.72
C HIS A 49 -5.61 -11.68 -0.51
N VAL A 50 -6.17 -10.50 -0.80
CA VAL A 50 -6.75 -9.64 0.25
C VAL A 50 -8.22 -10.02 0.47
N PRO A 51 -8.71 -9.88 1.72
CA PRO A 51 -10.10 -10.20 2.03
C PRO A 51 -11.11 -9.16 1.54
N ASN A 52 -10.64 -7.97 1.16
CA ASN A 52 -11.48 -6.87 0.69
C ASN A 52 -10.63 -5.94 -0.21
N PRO A 53 -11.11 -5.50 -1.38
CA PRO A 53 -10.35 -4.64 -2.30
C PRO A 53 -10.44 -3.14 -1.98
N LEU A 54 -10.72 -2.76 -0.74
CA LEU A 54 -10.76 -1.37 -0.26
C LEU A 54 -9.75 -1.15 0.86
N CYS A 55 -9.15 0.06 0.89
CA CYS A 55 -8.05 0.39 1.79
C CYS A 55 -8.35 0.11 3.27
N MET A 56 -9.38 0.74 3.87
CA MET A 56 -9.65 0.61 5.30
C MET A 56 -9.96 -0.83 5.72
N PRO A 57 -10.86 -1.59 5.05
CA PRO A 57 -11.11 -2.99 5.38
C PRO A 57 -9.88 -3.88 5.23
N ALA A 58 -9.09 -3.70 4.17
CA ALA A 58 -7.87 -4.48 3.93
C ALA A 58 -6.82 -4.22 5.00
N ARG A 59 -6.58 -2.93 5.34
CA ARG A 59 -5.62 -2.51 6.38
C ARG A 59 -6.06 -2.94 7.77
N ALA A 60 -7.34 -2.81 8.10
CA ALA A 60 -7.90 -3.34 9.35
C ALA A 60 -7.71 -4.86 9.44
N SER A 61 -7.95 -5.60 8.35
CA SER A 61 -7.69 -7.04 8.30
C SER A 61 -6.22 -7.39 8.49
N LEU A 62 -5.31 -6.64 7.86
CA LEU A 62 -3.87 -6.84 8.01
C LEU A 62 -3.42 -6.60 9.45
N MET A 63 -3.90 -5.53 10.08
CA MET A 63 -3.48 -5.15 11.44
C MET A 63 -4.11 -6.03 12.52
N THR A 64 -5.33 -6.56 12.32
CA THR A 64 -6.01 -7.38 13.33
C THR A 64 -5.91 -8.89 13.09
N GLY A 65 -5.55 -9.32 11.87
CA GLY A 65 -5.58 -10.73 11.47
C GLY A 65 -7.01 -11.29 11.32
N HIS A 66 -8.04 -10.44 11.23
CA HIS A 66 -9.44 -10.85 11.15
C HIS A 66 -10.08 -10.40 9.82
N TYR A 67 -11.17 -11.05 9.44
CA TYR A 67 -11.98 -10.64 8.28
C TYR A 67 -12.85 -9.42 8.59
N PRO A 68 -13.28 -8.64 7.56
CA PRO A 68 -14.17 -7.48 7.73
C PRO A 68 -15.46 -7.79 8.51
N SER A 69 -15.99 -9.00 8.42
CA SER A 69 -17.14 -9.45 9.20
C SER A 69 -16.88 -9.51 10.69
N SER A 70 -15.61 -9.67 11.12
CA SER A 70 -15.22 -9.81 12.53
C SER A 70 -14.74 -8.49 13.13
N HIS A 71 -13.88 -7.73 12.39
CA HIS A 71 -13.40 -6.44 12.90
C HIS A 71 -14.34 -5.26 12.63
N GLY A 72 -15.42 -5.46 11.85
CA GLY A 72 -16.47 -4.49 11.65
C GLY A 72 -16.23 -3.44 10.55
N VAL A 73 -15.00 -3.20 10.14
CA VAL A 73 -14.66 -2.26 9.05
C VAL A 73 -14.97 -2.94 7.71
N ARG A 74 -16.13 -2.66 7.13
CA ARG A 74 -16.63 -3.33 5.91
C ARG A 74 -16.42 -2.51 4.65
N THR A 75 -16.25 -1.21 4.81
CA THR A 75 -16.03 -0.24 3.74
C THR A 75 -15.17 0.91 4.25
N ASN A 76 -14.68 1.77 3.35
CA ASN A 76 -14.11 3.05 3.73
C ASN A 76 -15.19 3.89 4.44
N GLY A 77 -14.78 4.71 5.42
CA GLY A 77 -15.70 5.50 6.22
C GLY A 77 -16.01 4.91 7.61
N MET A 78 -15.47 3.75 7.94
CA MET A 78 -15.68 3.07 9.22
C MET A 78 -14.37 2.99 10.01
N ASN A 79 -14.31 3.61 11.18
CA ASN A 79 -13.13 3.52 12.05
C ASN A 79 -12.94 2.10 12.57
N LEU A 80 -11.69 1.66 12.68
CA LEU A 80 -11.35 0.46 13.43
C LEU A 80 -11.56 0.75 14.92
N GLY A 81 -12.38 -0.07 15.58
CA GLY A 81 -12.58 0.01 17.03
C GLY A 81 -11.55 -0.82 17.79
N ASP A 82 -11.57 -0.69 19.09
CA ASP A 82 -10.61 -1.29 20.06
C ASP A 82 -11.01 -2.70 20.53
N ALA A 83 -12.06 -3.28 19.92
CA ALA A 83 -12.56 -4.61 20.34
C ALA A 83 -11.58 -5.76 20.03
N LEU A 84 -10.68 -5.57 19.09
CA LEU A 84 -9.69 -6.55 18.67
C LEU A 84 -8.29 -5.93 18.75
N PRO A 85 -7.31 -6.62 19.35
CA PRO A 85 -5.95 -6.12 19.39
C PRO A 85 -5.34 -6.13 17.98
N THR A 86 -4.53 -5.13 17.71
CA THR A 86 -3.69 -5.09 16.50
C THR A 86 -2.42 -5.90 16.69
N ILE A 87 -1.77 -6.26 15.57
CA ILE A 87 -0.46 -6.92 15.62
C ILE A 87 0.60 -6.06 16.33
N ALA A 88 0.52 -4.73 16.22
CA ALA A 88 1.44 -3.83 16.91
C ALA A 88 1.26 -3.90 18.43
N GLU A 89 0.01 -3.92 18.94
CA GLU A 89 -0.28 -4.10 20.37
C GLU A 89 0.22 -5.45 20.89
N LEU A 90 0.01 -6.53 20.11
CA LEU A 90 0.50 -7.85 20.48
C LEU A 90 2.03 -7.89 20.53
N LEU A 91 2.70 -7.22 19.61
CA LEU A 91 4.15 -7.17 19.55
C LEU A 91 4.74 -6.27 20.66
N VAL A 92 4.09 -5.16 21.03
CA VAL A 92 4.47 -4.39 22.23
C VAL A 92 4.42 -5.26 23.47
N ASN A 93 3.35 -6.04 23.65
CA ASN A 93 3.24 -6.97 24.78
C ASN A 93 4.29 -8.09 24.74
N ALA A 94 4.88 -8.38 23.58
CA ALA A 94 5.99 -9.31 23.40
C ALA A 94 7.38 -8.66 23.51
N GLY A 95 7.44 -7.38 23.90
CA GLY A 95 8.69 -6.65 24.11
C GLY A 95 9.29 -6.00 22.84
N TYR A 96 8.49 -5.82 21.79
CA TYR A 96 8.95 -5.10 20.59
C TYR A 96 8.78 -3.60 20.73
N TRP A 97 9.71 -2.85 20.18
CA TRP A 97 9.50 -1.45 19.84
C TRP A 97 8.74 -1.35 18.51
N THR A 98 7.73 -0.47 18.42
CA THR A 98 6.82 -0.42 17.28
C THR A 98 6.75 0.98 16.68
N ALA A 99 6.83 1.08 15.35
CA ALA A 99 6.68 2.35 14.63
C ALA A 99 5.90 2.18 13.33
N SER A 100 5.13 3.20 12.96
CA SER A 100 4.45 3.30 11.67
C SER A 100 4.86 4.58 10.96
N VAL A 101 5.23 4.47 9.69
CA VAL A 101 5.60 5.59 8.82
C VAL A 101 4.74 5.54 7.56
N GLY A 102 4.14 6.67 7.19
CA GLY A 102 3.29 6.78 6.01
C GLY A 102 1.81 6.53 6.28
N LYS A 103 1.11 5.93 5.34
CA LYS A 103 -0.34 5.72 5.38
C LYS A 103 -0.72 4.58 6.33
N LEU A 104 -1.52 4.86 7.35
CA LEU A 104 -2.12 3.81 8.21
C LEU A 104 -3.58 3.54 7.86
N HIS A 105 -4.42 4.57 7.79
CA HIS A 105 -5.81 4.54 7.32
C HIS A 105 -6.69 3.53 8.09
N LEU A 106 -6.54 3.51 9.40
CA LEU A 106 -7.40 2.74 10.30
C LEU A 106 -8.58 3.56 10.80
N ASN A 107 -8.50 4.88 10.64
CA ASN A 107 -9.58 5.82 10.93
C ASN A 107 -10.00 6.58 9.67
N PHE A 108 -11.28 7.01 9.65
CA PHE A 108 -11.88 7.66 8.50
C PHE A 108 -11.33 9.06 8.25
N TRP A 109 -10.94 9.35 7.04
CA TRP A 109 -10.30 10.60 6.63
C TRP A 109 -11.27 11.77 6.43
N TRP A 110 -12.46 11.49 5.89
CA TRP A 110 -13.43 12.50 5.46
C TRP A 110 -14.56 12.71 6.48
N ALA A 111 -14.26 12.57 7.77
CA ALA A 111 -15.21 12.83 8.82
C ALA A 111 -15.65 14.31 8.82
N ASP A 112 -16.95 14.56 8.86
CA ASP A 112 -17.53 15.90 8.81
C ASP A 112 -17.31 16.71 10.10
N LYS A 113 -16.95 16.05 11.19
CA LYS A 113 -16.83 16.66 12.52
C LYS A 113 -15.48 16.34 13.17
N PRO A 114 -14.84 17.36 13.80
CA PRO A 114 -13.66 17.13 14.62
C PRO A 114 -13.95 16.17 15.79
N GLY A 115 -12.91 15.43 16.22
CA GLY A 115 -12.99 14.47 17.32
C GLY A 115 -13.49 13.08 16.91
N TYR A 116 -13.86 12.88 15.65
CA TYR A 116 -14.29 11.56 15.15
C TYR A 116 -13.10 10.69 14.73
N SER A 117 -12.05 11.28 14.20
CA SER A 117 -10.91 10.55 13.64
C SER A 117 -9.62 11.34 13.75
N GLN A 118 -8.60 10.79 14.37
CA GLN A 118 -7.27 11.41 14.43
C GLN A 118 -6.61 11.54 13.04
N GLU A 119 -7.03 10.74 12.07
CA GLU A 119 -6.64 10.84 10.67
C GLU A 119 -7.58 11.77 9.87
N GLY A 120 -8.68 12.22 10.47
CA GLY A 120 -9.74 12.97 9.80
C GLY A 120 -9.33 14.39 9.42
N ARG A 121 -9.63 14.80 8.19
CA ARG A 121 -9.36 16.17 7.68
C ARG A 121 -9.96 17.25 8.58
N ALA A 122 -11.16 17.02 9.14
CA ALA A 122 -11.79 17.95 10.06
C ALA A 122 -10.96 18.25 11.33
N ASP A 123 -10.31 17.24 11.90
CA ASP A 123 -9.45 17.41 13.08
C ASP A 123 -8.22 18.29 12.75
N TRP A 124 -7.57 18.04 11.62
CA TRP A 124 -6.40 18.80 11.18
C TRP A 124 -6.76 20.23 10.77
N SER A 125 -7.93 20.45 10.16
CA SER A 125 -8.40 21.79 9.78
C SER A 125 -8.69 22.70 10.97
N VAL A 126 -9.06 22.14 12.13
CA VAL A 126 -9.29 22.91 13.37
C VAL A 126 -8.06 22.97 14.29
N GLY A 127 -6.91 22.49 13.82
CA GLY A 127 -5.63 22.72 14.50
C GLY A 127 -5.04 21.51 15.21
N ARG A 128 -5.44 20.25 14.90
CA ARG A 128 -4.66 19.08 15.32
C ARG A 128 -3.24 19.20 14.75
N ARG A 129 -2.23 18.88 15.55
CA ARG A 129 -0.82 18.94 15.15
C ARG A 129 -0.06 17.65 15.39
N ARG A 130 -0.72 16.63 15.93
CA ARG A 130 -0.10 15.34 16.23
C ARG A 130 -1.14 14.23 16.37
N ILE A 131 -0.64 13.00 16.23
CA ILE A 131 -1.38 11.78 16.57
C ILE A 131 -1.10 11.46 18.05
N ASP A 132 -2.12 11.11 18.80
CA ASP A 132 -1.98 10.69 20.19
C ASP A 132 -1.41 9.27 20.23
N LEU A 133 -0.37 9.06 21.03
CA LEU A 133 0.36 7.79 21.14
C LEU A 133 0.07 7.09 22.49
N PRO A 134 0.08 5.75 22.50
CA PRO A 134 0.26 4.85 21.36
C PRO A 134 -0.94 4.86 20.42
N TYR A 135 -0.71 4.77 19.12
CA TYR A 135 -1.78 4.76 18.13
C TYR A 135 -1.92 3.35 17.52
N PHE A 136 -2.98 2.65 17.84
CA PHE A 136 -3.18 1.23 17.48
C PHE A 136 -1.97 0.35 17.81
N GLY A 137 -1.32 0.58 18.96
CA GLY A 137 -0.13 -0.13 19.41
C GLY A 137 1.19 0.40 18.84
N PHE A 138 1.21 1.37 17.96
CA PHE A 138 2.43 2.03 17.50
C PHE A 138 2.89 3.08 18.49
N GLN A 139 4.12 2.93 19.00
CA GLN A 139 4.76 3.83 19.96
C GLN A 139 5.36 5.07 19.30
N ALA A 140 5.62 4.99 17.99
CA ALA A 140 6.06 6.11 17.16
C ALA A 140 5.29 6.12 15.84
N VAL A 141 4.84 7.30 15.40
CA VAL A 141 4.06 7.47 14.17
C VAL A 141 4.52 8.70 13.41
N ASP A 142 4.89 8.53 12.14
CA ASP A 142 5.11 9.60 11.17
C ASP A 142 4.09 9.42 10.04
N MET A 143 2.96 10.12 10.09
CA MET A 143 1.82 9.80 9.25
C MET A 143 1.78 10.63 7.97
N ALA A 144 1.50 9.98 6.83
CA ALA A 144 1.06 10.59 5.60
C ALA A 144 -0.44 10.28 5.44
N ILE A 145 -1.26 11.32 5.47
CA ILE A 145 -2.72 11.23 5.38
C ILE A 145 -3.15 11.86 4.05
N GLY A 146 -4.04 11.18 3.33
CA GLY A 146 -4.42 11.58 1.98
C GLY A 146 -3.52 10.95 0.91
N HIS A 147 -3.69 11.39 -0.32
CA HIS A 147 -2.91 10.95 -1.47
C HIS A 147 -2.49 12.18 -2.28
N ASN A 148 -1.22 12.26 -2.65
CA ASN A 148 -0.66 13.29 -3.53
C ASN A 148 -1.24 14.70 -3.27
N GLU A 149 -1.97 15.28 -4.21
CA GLU A 149 -2.54 16.64 -4.17
C GLU A 149 -3.54 16.87 -3.05
N ASP A 150 -4.06 15.81 -2.45
CA ASP A 150 -5.06 15.87 -1.40
C ASP A 150 -4.50 15.31 -0.07
N SER A 151 -3.34 15.81 0.32
CA SER A 151 -2.64 15.42 1.53
C SER A 151 -2.83 16.44 2.65
N TRP A 152 -2.90 15.94 3.90
CA TRP A 152 -2.88 16.75 5.12
C TRP A 152 -2.12 16.04 6.25
N GLY A 153 -2.04 16.64 7.41
CA GLY A 153 -1.33 16.07 8.55
C GLY A 153 0.19 16.18 8.45
N PRO A 154 0.95 15.33 9.16
CA PRO A 154 2.39 15.53 9.38
C PRO A 154 3.21 15.65 8.11
N TYR A 155 2.93 14.87 7.06
CA TYR A 155 3.63 15.02 5.78
C TYR A 155 3.36 16.40 5.15
N ALA A 156 2.10 16.82 5.10
CA ALA A 156 1.74 18.10 4.47
C ALA A 156 2.30 19.29 5.26
N GLU A 157 2.34 19.21 6.59
CA GLU A 157 2.97 20.24 7.44
C GLU A 157 4.48 20.32 7.17
N TRP A 158 5.17 19.17 7.13
CA TRP A 158 6.58 19.13 6.77
C TRP A 158 6.85 19.66 5.36
N LEU A 159 6.00 19.28 4.39
CA LEU A 159 6.14 19.78 3.01
C LEU A 159 6.02 21.30 2.94
N ALA A 160 5.07 21.87 3.66
CA ALA A 160 4.89 23.33 3.70
C ALA A 160 6.10 24.07 4.35
N GLU A 161 6.84 23.40 5.25
CA GLU A 161 8.06 23.96 5.85
C GLU A 161 9.25 23.94 4.88
N VAL A 162 9.45 22.82 4.14
CA VAL A 162 10.64 22.63 3.29
C VAL A 162 10.43 23.08 1.84
N CYS A 163 9.18 23.12 1.38
CA CYS A 163 8.77 23.53 0.05
C CYS A 163 7.41 24.23 0.13
N PRO A 164 7.36 25.53 0.46
CA PRO A 164 6.11 26.25 0.71
C PRO A 164 5.09 26.17 -0.45
N GLU A 165 5.56 26.10 -1.69
CA GLU A 165 4.74 25.91 -2.89
C GLU A 165 4.40 24.42 -3.18
N GLY A 166 4.92 23.48 -2.39
CA GLY A 166 4.84 22.04 -2.67
C GLY A 166 3.42 21.54 -2.86
N HIS A 167 2.47 22.00 -2.04
CA HIS A 167 1.06 21.62 -2.22
C HIS A 167 0.49 22.14 -3.56
N ALA A 168 0.86 23.34 -3.98
CA ALA A 168 0.45 23.88 -5.28
C ALA A 168 1.09 23.11 -6.45
N LEU A 169 2.36 22.70 -6.31
CA LEU A 169 3.08 21.94 -7.33
C LEU A 169 2.54 20.51 -7.55
N MET A 170 1.81 19.97 -6.59
CA MET A 170 1.11 18.68 -6.74
C MET A 170 -0.18 18.79 -7.55
N GLN A 171 -0.77 19.98 -7.65
CA GLN A 171 -2.08 20.17 -8.29
C GLN A 171 -2.00 20.01 -9.81
N PRO A 172 -3.02 19.44 -10.47
CA PRO A 172 -3.04 19.22 -11.91
C PRO A 172 -2.95 20.54 -12.72
N GLU A 173 -3.40 21.68 -12.16
CA GLU A 173 -3.31 22.99 -12.78
C GLU A 173 -1.87 23.47 -12.93
N ASN A 174 -0.97 22.97 -12.09
CA ASN A 174 0.46 23.31 -12.10
C ASN A 174 1.33 22.17 -12.66
N ALA A 175 0.72 21.14 -13.25
CA ALA A 175 1.44 20.02 -13.82
C ALA A 175 2.44 20.46 -14.89
N LEU A 176 3.61 19.80 -14.94
CA LEU A 176 4.58 20.01 -16.01
C LEU A 176 3.98 19.62 -17.37
N ARG A 177 3.11 18.62 -17.37
CA ARG A 177 2.41 18.13 -18.56
C ARG A 177 1.19 17.28 -18.15
N VAL A 178 0.12 17.36 -18.96
CA VAL A 178 -1.04 16.45 -18.93
C VAL A 178 -1.09 15.74 -20.28
N PRO A 179 -0.40 14.61 -20.46
CA PRO A 179 -0.07 14.12 -21.81
C PRO A 179 -1.28 13.65 -22.61
N SER A 180 -2.18 12.88 -22.02
CA SER A 180 -3.33 12.32 -22.74
C SER A 180 -4.69 12.83 -22.24
N GLY A 181 -4.72 13.56 -21.13
CA GLY A 181 -5.97 13.91 -20.44
C GLY A 181 -6.65 12.69 -19.81
N ALA A 182 -5.90 11.63 -19.50
CA ALA A 182 -6.41 10.51 -18.72
C ALA A 182 -6.78 10.94 -17.30
N LEU A 183 -7.77 10.27 -16.74
CA LEU A 183 -8.26 10.56 -15.38
C LEU A 183 -7.12 10.51 -14.36
N CYS A 184 -7.01 11.55 -13.53
CA CYS A 184 -6.03 11.64 -12.44
C CYS A 184 -4.59 11.32 -12.88
N THR A 185 -4.17 11.79 -14.09
CA THR A 185 -2.87 11.43 -14.67
C THR A 185 -2.16 12.66 -15.22
N TRP A 186 -0.99 13.00 -14.65
CA TRP A 186 -0.14 14.11 -15.10
C TRP A 186 1.30 13.97 -14.62
N ASP A 187 2.23 14.69 -15.28
CA ASP A 187 3.60 14.85 -14.82
C ASP A 187 3.61 15.87 -13.67
N SER A 188 3.89 15.44 -12.44
CA SER A 188 3.94 16.35 -11.29
C SER A 188 5.09 17.35 -11.38
N ALA A 189 4.83 18.59 -11.01
CA ALA A 189 5.86 19.61 -10.86
C ALA A 189 6.58 19.53 -9.49
N LEU A 190 6.10 18.71 -8.55
CA LEU A 190 6.73 18.54 -7.25
C LEU A 190 8.10 17.85 -7.43
N PRO A 191 9.20 18.37 -6.85
CA PRO A 191 10.49 17.70 -6.86
C PRO A 191 10.42 16.32 -6.18
N ALA A 192 11.10 15.32 -6.76
CA ALA A 192 11.10 13.96 -6.24
C ALA A 192 11.59 13.88 -4.78
N GLU A 193 12.54 14.73 -4.40
CA GLU A 193 13.16 14.78 -3.08
C GLU A 193 12.15 15.07 -1.95
N VAL A 194 11.11 15.84 -2.25
CA VAL A 194 10.06 16.20 -1.29
C VAL A 194 8.76 15.44 -1.50
N HIS A 195 8.73 14.51 -2.48
CA HIS A 195 7.58 13.66 -2.74
C HIS A 195 7.29 12.72 -1.57
N CYS A 196 6.01 12.43 -1.32
CA CYS A 196 5.56 11.62 -0.18
C CYS A 196 6.27 10.27 -0.08
N THR A 197 6.50 9.58 -1.21
CA THR A 197 7.23 8.31 -1.25
C THR A 197 8.64 8.44 -0.70
N ASN A 198 9.39 9.48 -1.06
CA ASN A 198 10.73 9.72 -0.53
C ASN A 198 10.69 10.15 0.94
N TRP A 199 9.71 10.95 1.35
CA TRP A 199 9.51 11.30 2.76
C TRP A 199 9.26 10.04 3.62
N VAL A 200 8.44 9.10 3.17
CA VAL A 200 8.20 7.82 3.86
C VAL A 200 9.51 7.06 4.01
N ALA A 201 10.34 7.00 2.96
CA ALA A 201 11.65 6.34 3.05
C ALA A 201 12.58 7.04 4.06
N ASP A 202 12.68 8.37 4.01
CA ASP A 202 13.55 9.15 4.89
C ASP A 202 13.12 9.03 6.36
N ARG A 203 11.82 9.11 6.64
CA ARG A 203 11.29 8.91 7.99
C ARG A 203 11.51 7.48 8.48
N THR A 204 11.33 6.46 7.61
CA THR A 204 11.60 5.06 7.96
C THR A 204 13.06 4.86 8.29
N ILE A 205 13.97 5.40 7.48
CA ILE A 205 15.41 5.36 7.72
C ILE A 205 15.76 6.05 9.06
N ALA A 206 15.18 7.22 9.33
CA ALA A 206 15.39 7.92 10.59
C ALA A 206 14.91 7.06 11.77
N ARG A 207 13.74 6.41 11.68
CA ARG A 207 13.24 5.51 12.73
C ARG A 207 14.15 4.29 12.94
N LEU A 208 14.65 3.67 11.87
CA LEU A 208 15.60 2.57 11.97
C LEU A 208 16.91 2.99 12.64
N ARG A 209 17.42 4.18 12.38
CA ARG A 209 18.66 4.71 12.98
C ARG A 209 18.50 5.13 14.44
N THR A 210 17.32 5.63 14.81
CA THR A 210 17.03 6.14 16.17
C THR A 210 16.24 5.17 17.04
N ARG A 211 15.98 3.95 16.56
CA ARG A 211 15.24 2.92 17.28
C ARG A 211 15.89 2.59 18.63
N ASP A 212 15.08 2.10 19.55
CA ASP A 212 15.58 1.43 20.72
C ASP A 212 16.29 0.11 20.30
N SER A 213 17.61 0.05 20.46
CA SER A 213 18.42 -1.09 20.04
C SER A 213 18.37 -2.27 21.01
N ASP A 214 17.84 -2.07 22.21
CA ASP A 214 17.74 -3.12 23.25
C ASP A 214 16.52 -4.03 23.02
N HIS A 215 15.62 -3.62 22.13
CA HIS A 215 14.41 -4.35 21.79
C HIS A 215 14.36 -4.71 20.29
N PRO A 216 13.77 -5.86 19.91
CA PRO A 216 13.43 -6.11 18.54
C PRO A 216 12.38 -5.07 18.08
N PHE A 217 12.36 -4.74 16.80
CA PHE A 217 11.39 -3.78 16.29
C PHE A 217 10.32 -4.41 15.38
N PHE A 218 9.15 -3.77 15.34
CA PHE A 218 8.18 -3.87 14.29
C PHE A 218 7.98 -2.49 13.66
N VAL A 219 8.47 -2.32 12.45
CA VAL A 219 8.35 -1.06 11.69
C VAL A 219 7.52 -1.29 10.43
N VAL A 220 6.51 -0.45 10.24
CA VAL A 220 5.70 -0.39 9.04
C VAL A 220 6.10 0.85 8.24
N ALA A 221 6.59 0.66 7.01
CA ALA A 221 6.78 1.70 6.02
C ALA A 221 5.67 1.56 4.97
N SER A 222 4.68 2.45 5.01
CA SER A 222 3.48 2.36 4.20
C SER A 222 3.38 3.53 3.25
N PHE A 223 3.67 3.27 1.98
CA PHE A 223 3.63 4.25 0.90
C PHE A 223 2.19 4.49 0.44
N PRO A 224 1.70 5.76 0.35
CA PRO A 224 0.41 6.07 -0.26
C PRO A 224 0.36 5.75 -1.76
N ASP A 225 1.52 5.78 -2.44
CA ASP A 225 1.66 5.35 -3.83
C ASP A 225 1.63 3.80 -3.96
N PRO A 226 1.33 3.29 -5.15
CA PRO A 226 0.96 3.94 -6.40
C PRO A 226 -0.55 4.15 -6.56
N HIS A 227 -1.28 4.44 -5.47
CA HIS A 227 -2.68 4.87 -5.55
C HIS A 227 -2.81 6.12 -6.43
N MET A 228 -3.93 6.30 -7.10
CA MET A 228 -4.20 7.55 -7.81
C MET A 228 -4.22 8.76 -6.82
N SER A 229 -3.83 9.94 -7.24
CA SER A 229 -3.54 10.33 -8.64
C SER A 229 -2.23 9.74 -9.14
N TYR A 230 -2.21 9.39 -10.42
CA TYR A 230 -1.02 8.87 -11.10
C TYR A 230 -0.18 10.07 -11.57
N SER A 231 0.53 10.67 -10.63
CA SER A 231 1.27 11.91 -10.84
C SER A 231 2.71 11.82 -10.31
N PRO A 232 3.51 10.88 -10.83
CA PRO A 232 4.90 10.78 -10.42
C PRO A 232 5.69 12.04 -10.81
N PRO A 233 6.70 12.42 -10.00
CA PRO A 233 7.62 13.52 -10.34
C PRO A 233 8.61 13.11 -11.42
N GLU A 234 9.36 14.08 -11.99
CA GLU A 234 10.53 13.76 -12.80
C GLU A 234 11.61 13.04 -11.96
N PRO A 235 12.35 12.09 -12.55
CA PRO A 235 12.26 11.60 -13.94
C PRO A 235 11.18 10.53 -14.15
N TYR A 236 10.51 10.06 -13.12
CA TYR A 236 9.62 8.88 -13.10
C TYR A 236 8.41 9.03 -14.01
N CYS A 237 7.86 10.24 -14.16
CA CYS A 237 6.71 10.53 -15.01
C CYS A 237 6.95 10.26 -16.52
N ARG A 238 8.22 10.18 -16.94
CA ARG A 238 8.61 9.99 -18.35
C ARG A 238 9.43 8.72 -18.60
N MET A 239 9.49 7.82 -17.62
CA MET A 239 10.32 6.60 -17.76
C MET A 239 9.72 5.56 -18.70
N TYR A 240 8.40 5.57 -18.87
CA TYR A 240 7.70 4.54 -19.64
C TYR A 240 6.89 5.17 -20.75
N ASP A 241 7.10 4.70 -21.99
CA ASP A 241 6.29 5.13 -23.12
C ASP A 241 4.93 4.42 -23.10
N PRO A 242 3.80 5.15 -23.14
CA PRO A 242 2.47 4.53 -23.18
C PRO A 242 2.29 3.52 -24.32
N THR A 243 3.04 3.67 -25.43
CA THR A 243 2.96 2.74 -26.57
C THR A 243 3.52 1.35 -26.25
N ASP A 244 4.45 1.24 -25.29
CA ASP A 244 5.00 -0.03 -24.82
C ASP A 244 4.08 -0.73 -23.78
N VAL A 245 3.14 0.01 -23.22
CA VAL A 245 2.22 -0.52 -22.20
C VAL A 245 1.10 -1.31 -22.86
N SER A 246 0.82 -2.53 -22.39
CA SER A 246 -0.29 -3.33 -22.87
C SER A 246 -1.64 -2.66 -22.60
N PRO A 247 -2.61 -2.75 -23.52
CA PRO A 247 -3.96 -2.25 -23.28
C PRO A 247 -4.62 -3.00 -22.11
N PRO A 248 -5.71 -2.44 -21.54
CA PRO A 248 -6.50 -3.14 -20.55
C PRO A 248 -7.03 -4.47 -21.04
N LEU A 249 -7.16 -5.42 -20.11
CA LEU A 249 -7.80 -6.73 -20.39
C LEU A 249 -9.30 -6.54 -20.47
N GLN A 250 -9.85 -6.74 -21.66
CA GLN A 250 -11.31 -6.71 -21.90
C GLN A 250 -11.70 -7.86 -22.81
N ARG A 251 -12.88 -8.41 -22.62
CA ARG A 251 -13.48 -9.42 -23.48
C ARG A 251 -14.75 -8.88 -24.11
N GLU A 252 -14.93 -9.15 -25.38
CA GLU A 252 -16.18 -8.81 -26.09
C GLU A 252 -17.38 -9.43 -25.38
N GLY A 253 -18.41 -8.63 -25.14
CA GLY A 253 -19.64 -9.05 -24.44
C GLY A 253 -19.45 -9.42 -22.97
N GLU A 254 -18.32 -9.05 -22.34
CA GLU A 254 -18.08 -9.35 -20.93
C GLU A 254 -19.15 -8.72 -20.04
N LEU A 255 -19.45 -7.44 -20.23
CA LEU A 255 -20.44 -6.71 -19.44
C LEU A 255 -21.89 -7.21 -19.64
N ASP A 256 -22.18 -7.91 -20.74
CA ASP A 256 -23.49 -8.52 -20.96
C ASP A 256 -23.79 -9.70 -20.03
N ARG A 257 -22.73 -10.30 -19.51
CA ARG A 257 -22.80 -11.47 -18.60
C ARG A 257 -22.62 -11.09 -17.13
N MET A 258 -22.31 -9.84 -16.86
CA MET A 258 -22.09 -9.34 -15.51
C MET A 258 -23.39 -8.76 -14.92
N PRO A 259 -23.49 -8.68 -13.59
CA PRO A 259 -24.60 -7.98 -12.95
C PRO A 259 -24.75 -6.55 -13.48
N PRO A 260 -25.98 -5.97 -13.54
CA PRO A 260 -26.25 -4.66 -14.16
C PRO A 260 -25.41 -3.50 -13.64
N HIS A 261 -24.92 -3.56 -12.39
CA HIS A 261 -24.11 -2.50 -11.81
C HIS A 261 -22.71 -2.40 -12.45
N PHE A 262 -22.17 -3.46 -13.06
CA PHE A 262 -20.92 -3.38 -13.79
C PHE A 262 -21.07 -2.48 -15.03
N ARG A 263 -22.12 -2.69 -15.80
CA ARG A 263 -22.41 -1.86 -16.97
C ARG A 263 -22.73 -0.41 -16.56
N ALA A 264 -23.54 -0.23 -15.53
CA ALA A 264 -23.87 1.11 -15.02
C ALA A 264 -22.62 1.88 -14.59
N TYR A 265 -21.66 1.21 -13.93
CA TYR A 265 -20.38 1.81 -13.56
C TYR A 265 -19.51 2.13 -14.78
N TYR A 266 -19.41 1.20 -15.74
CA TYR A 266 -18.66 1.41 -16.98
C TYR A 266 -19.15 2.61 -17.78
N GLU A 267 -20.48 2.75 -17.93
CA GLU A 267 -21.14 3.80 -18.71
C GLU A 267 -21.38 5.09 -17.91
N GLY A 268 -21.21 5.09 -16.59
CA GLY A 268 -21.55 6.24 -15.73
C GLY A 268 -23.05 6.50 -15.67
N THR A 269 -23.88 5.47 -15.72
CA THR A 269 -25.34 5.58 -15.81
C THR A 269 -26.06 5.04 -14.57
N GLY A 270 -27.39 5.15 -14.54
CA GLY A 270 -28.22 4.62 -13.46
C GLY A 270 -27.83 5.20 -12.10
N TYR A 271 -27.69 4.34 -11.10
CA TYR A 271 -27.30 4.73 -9.73
C TYR A 271 -25.82 5.12 -9.58
N CYS A 272 -24.99 4.90 -10.61
CA CYS A 272 -23.62 5.40 -10.64
C CYS A 272 -23.52 6.83 -11.19
N ARG A 273 -24.60 7.39 -11.75
CA ARG A 273 -24.59 8.70 -12.41
C ARG A 273 -24.10 9.81 -11.49
N GLU A 274 -24.64 9.90 -10.28
CA GLU A 274 -24.28 10.95 -9.33
C GLU A 274 -22.78 10.98 -9.03
N MET A 275 -22.12 9.82 -8.93
CA MET A 275 -20.68 9.72 -8.73
C MET A 275 -19.87 10.32 -9.89
N PHE A 276 -20.35 10.20 -11.14
CA PHE A 276 -19.67 10.74 -12.32
C PHE A 276 -20.11 12.18 -12.65
N GLU A 277 -21.25 12.63 -12.16
CA GLU A 277 -21.71 14.01 -12.28
C GLU A 277 -21.16 14.92 -11.17
N ASP A 278 -20.63 14.34 -10.09
CA ASP A 278 -19.98 15.10 -9.02
C ASP A 278 -18.63 15.65 -9.49
N LYS A 279 -18.64 16.96 -9.79
CA LYS A 279 -17.44 17.67 -10.27
C LYS A 279 -16.29 17.70 -9.25
N THR A 280 -16.57 17.47 -7.97
CA THR A 280 -15.53 17.44 -6.93
C THR A 280 -14.70 16.16 -7.01
N LEU A 281 -15.28 15.07 -7.54
CA LEU A 281 -14.59 13.80 -7.74
C LEU A 281 -13.82 13.76 -9.06
N ASN A 282 -14.10 14.68 -9.99
CA ASN A 282 -13.49 14.76 -11.32
C ASN A 282 -13.38 13.40 -12.04
N MET A 283 -14.43 12.57 -11.91
CA MET A 283 -14.45 11.21 -12.45
C MET A 283 -15.07 11.17 -13.85
N LEU A 284 -14.43 10.42 -14.74
CA LEU A 284 -14.99 10.09 -16.05
C LEU A 284 -15.42 8.63 -16.09
N PRO A 285 -16.55 8.29 -16.75
CA PRO A 285 -16.90 6.90 -16.98
C PRO A 285 -15.78 6.14 -17.72
N ALA A 286 -15.59 4.87 -17.41
CA ALA A 286 -14.57 4.07 -18.08
C ALA A 286 -14.77 4.01 -19.60
N ALA A 287 -16.02 4.01 -20.05
CA ALA A 287 -16.41 4.08 -21.48
C ALA A 287 -15.93 5.36 -22.20
N ALA A 288 -15.62 6.42 -21.46
CA ALA A 288 -15.14 7.68 -22.03
C ALA A 288 -13.64 7.70 -22.31
N HIS A 289 -12.90 6.70 -21.85
CA HIS A 289 -11.44 6.64 -22.02
C HIS A 289 -11.04 5.99 -23.33
N THR A 290 -10.06 6.59 -23.99
CA THR A 290 -9.37 5.98 -25.15
C THR A 290 -8.32 4.97 -24.70
N ASP A 291 -7.90 4.09 -25.60
CA ASP A 291 -6.79 3.15 -25.35
C ASP A 291 -5.50 3.87 -24.94
N LEU A 292 -5.18 5.00 -25.59
CA LEU A 292 -4.02 5.80 -25.23
C LEU A 292 -4.10 6.34 -23.79
N GLN A 293 -5.26 6.79 -23.35
CA GLN A 293 -5.44 7.28 -21.99
C GLN A 293 -5.24 6.17 -20.94
N TRP A 294 -5.74 4.96 -21.19
CA TRP A 294 -5.49 3.81 -20.32
C TRP A 294 -4.00 3.45 -20.25
N ARG A 295 -3.31 3.45 -21.37
CA ARG A 295 -1.87 3.16 -21.43
C ARG A 295 -1.05 4.23 -20.72
N ASP A 296 -1.41 5.48 -20.89
CA ASP A 296 -0.76 6.63 -20.25
C ASP A 296 -0.91 6.57 -18.72
N MET A 297 -2.13 6.32 -18.24
CA MET A 297 -2.41 6.09 -16.82
C MET A 297 -1.52 4.96 -16.25
N ARG A 298 -1.42 3.84 -16.95
CA ARG A 298 -0.58 2.70 -16.54
C ARG A 298 0.91 3.05 -16.57
N ALA A 299 1.37 3.81 -17.55
CA ALA A 299 2.77 4.26 -17.65
C ALA A 299 3.15 5.12 -16.44
N HIS A 300 2.28 6.05 -16.04
CA HIS A 300 2.48 6.89 -14.86
C HIS A 300 2.44 6.08 -13.56
N HIS A 301 1.50 5.14 -13.44
CA HIS A 301 1.49 4.19 -12.32
C HIS A 301 2.80 3.39 -12.24
N TRP A 302 3.38 2.95 -13.37
CA TRP A 302 4.69 2.29 -13.39
C TRP A 302 5.81 3.22 -12.94
N GLY A 303 5.72 4.51 -13.25
CA GLY A 303 6.62 5.53 -12.73
C GLY A 303 6.59 5.62 -11.21
N GLN A 304 5.39 5.65 -10.61
CA GLN A 304 5.25 5.62 -9.15
C GLN A 304 5.81 4.31 -8.55
N VAL A 305 5.58 3.17 -9.20
CA VAL A 305 6.16 1.88 -8.74
C VAL A 305 7.68 1.91 -8.75
N THR A 306 8.30 2.52 -9.77
CA THR A 306 9.76 2.67 -9.82
C THR A 306 10.28 3.64 -8.75
N LEU A 307 9.58 4.72 -8.47
CA LEU A 307 9.91 5.63 -7.36
C LEU A 307 9.85 4.90 -6.00
N ILE A 308 8.86 4.04 -5.80
CA ILE A 308 8.76 3.18 -4.61
C ILE A 308 9.93 2.19 -4.55
N ASP A 309 10.30 1.58 -5.67
CA ASP A 309 11.43 0.63 -5.73
C ASP A 309 12.74 1.29 -5.30
N ASP A 310 13.02 2.49 -5.77
CA ASP A 310 14.18 3.28 -5.37
C ASP A 310 14.13 3.63 -3.88
N ALA A 311 12.98 4.00 -3.34
CA ALA A 311 12.75 4.25 -1.92
C ALA A 311 12.98 2.99 -1.06
N VAL A 312 12.46 1.85 -1.50
CA VAL A 312 12.67 0.54 -0.87
C VAL A 312 14.16 0.18 -0.86
N GLY A 313 14.86 0.40 -1.98
CA GLY A 313 16.29 0.17 -2.09
C GLY A 313 17.10 0.95 -1.04
N ARG A 314 16.75 2.23 -0.82
CA ARG A 314 17.38 3.08 0.20
C ARG A 314 17.14 2.55 1.62
N ILE A 315 15.92 2.11 1.93
CA ILE A 315 15.60 1.52 3.24
C ILE A 315 16.39 0.23 3.46
N LEU A 316 16.45 -0.66 2.46
CA LEU A 316 17.17 -1.93 2.55
C LEU A 316 18.67 -1.71 2.71
N ALA A 317 19.26 -0.73 2.04
CA ALA A 317 20.67 -0.37 2.20
C ALA A 317 20.99 0.04 3.65
N VAL A 318 20.08 0.76 4.33
CA VAL A 318 20.25 1.13 5.74
C VAL A 318 20.07 -0.07 6.67
N VAL A 319 19.19 -1.01 6.36
CA VAL A 319 19.09 -2.28 7.11
C VAL A 319 20.41 -3.04 7.05
N ASP A 320 21.07 -3.05 5.88
CA ASP A 320 22.37 -3.68 5.69
C ASP A 320 23.51 -2.90 6.40
N GLU A 321 23.54 -1.56 6.27
CA GLU A 321 24.49 -0.65 6.95
C GLU A 321 24.48 -0.83 8.48
N LEU A 322 23.29 -1.01 9.05
CA LEU A 322 23.08 -1.20 10.48
C LEU A 322 23.36 -2.64 10.97
N GLY A 323 23.75 -3.55 10.06
CA GLY A 323 24.01 -4.97 10.39
C GLY A 323 22.75 -5.74 10.79
N LEU A 324 21.57 -5.30 10.35
CA LEU A 324 20.29 -5.87 10.75
C LEU A 324 19.78 -6.97 9.82
N ARG A 325 20.38 -7.13 8.63
CA ARG A 325 19.90 -8.00 7.55
C ARG A 325 19.55 -9.40 8.00
N GLU A 326 20.46 -10.06 8.72
CA GLU A 326 20.33 -11.47 9.10
C GLU A 326 19.26 -11.71 10.18
N ASN A 327 18.95 -10.68 10.98
CA ASN A 327 17.96 -10.76 12.05
C ASN A 327 16.68 -9.95 11.75
N THR A 328 16.39 -9.69 10.49
CA THR A 328 15.18 -8.93 10.09
C THR A 328 14.36 -9.71 9.08
N VAL A 329 13.10 -9.96 9.43
CA VAL A 329 12.06 -10.38 8.48
C VAL A 329 11.60 -9.14 7.72
N VAL A 330 11.89 -9.09 6.42
CA VAL A 330 11.37 -8.05 5.53
C VAL A 330 10.20 -8.61 4.76
N ILE A 331 9.07 -7.92 4.83
CA ILE A 331 7.83 -8.26 4.14
C ILE A 331 7.48 -7.12 3.18
N PHE A 332 7.32 -7.42 1.90
CA PHE A 332 6.77 -6.49 0.92
C PHE A 332 5.38 -6.95 0.50
N THR A 333 4.40 -6.05 0.54
CA THR A 333 3.02 -6.30 0.09
C THR A 333 2.29 -4.99 -0.25
N THR A 334 1.02 -5.08 -0.61
CA THR A 334 0.09 -3.94 -0.76
C THR A 334 -1.21 -4.23 -0.03
N ASP A 335 -2.04 -3.22 0.19
CA ASP A 335 -3.36 -3.42 0.79
C ASP A 335 -4.37 -4.00 -0.21
N HIS A 336 -4.35 -3.59 -1.47
CA HIS A 336 -5.14 -4.15 -2.59
C HIS A 336 -4.47 -3.79 -3.92
N GLY A 337 -5.02 -4.26 -5.02
CA GLY A 337 -4.61 -3.84 -6.36
C GLY A 337 -5.55 -2.80 -6.98
N ALA A 338 -5.44 -2.59 -8.29
CA ALA A 338 -6.27 -1.67 -9.07
C ALA A 338 -6.63 -2.28 -10.44
N LEU A 339 -7.74 -1.86 -11.04
CA LEU A 339 -8.20 -2.40 -12.34
C LEU A 339 -7.60 -1.64 -13.52
N MET A 340 -7.54 -0.31 -13.45
CA MET A 340 -6.88 0.53 -14.47
C MET A 340 -7.34 0.20 -15.91
N GLY A 341 -8.65 0.10 -16.11
CA GLY A 341 -9.28 -0.25 -17.38
C GLY A 341 -9.54 -1.73 -17.60
N ASP A 342 -8.92 -2.64 -16.85
CA ASP A 342 -9.22 -4.06 -16.96
C ASP A 342 -10.72 -4.29 -16.69
N HIS A 343 -11.34 -5.13 -17.51
CA HIS A 343 -12.77 -5.45 -17.46
C HIS A 343 -13.70 -4.23 -17.62
N GLY A 344 -13.19 -3.12 -18.17
CA GLY A 344 -13.91 -1.85 -18.28
C GLY A 344 -14.09 -1.12 -16.97
N MET A 345 -13.22 -1.35 -15.97
CA MET A 345 -13.35 -0.76 -14.64
C MET A 345 -12.19 0.19 -14.33
N HIS A 346 -12.50 1.29 -13.65
CA HIS A 346 -11.49 2.18 -13.07
C HIS A 346 -10.94 1.64 -11.76
N MET A 347 -9.82 2.21 -11.33
CA MET A 347 -9.33 2.25 -9.95
C MET A 347 -9.48 0.92 -9.19
N HIS A 348 -10.11 0.99 -8.02
CA HIS A 348 -10.48 -0.13 -7.15
C HIS A 348 -11.91 0.10 -6.63
N GLY A 349 -12.56 -0.96 -6.19
CA GLY A 349 -13.94 -0.89 -5.72
C GLY A 349 -14.47 -2.29 -5.39
N PRO A 350 -15.76 -2.46 -5.20
CA PRO A 350 -16.35 -3.74 -4.79
C PRO A 350 -16.43 -4.76 -5.94
N PHE A 351 -15.43 -4.75 -6.82
CA PHE A 351 -15.32 -5.66 -7.96
C PHE A 351 -14.24 -6.71 -7.66
N HIS A 352 -14.61 -8.00 -7.64
CA HIS A 352 -13.73 -9.06 -7.17
C HIS A 352 -12.93 -9.70 -8.32
N TYR A 353 -12.10 -8.90 -8.99
CA TYR A 353 -11.18 -9.37 -10.02
C TYR A 353 -9.75 -9.56 -9.48
N ASP A 354 -8.99 -10.44 -10.11
CA ASP A 354 -7.59 -10.73 -9.75
C ASP A 354 -6.72 -9.47 -9.68
N GLY A 355 -6.93 -8.50 -10.57
CA GLY A 355 -6.19 -7.24 -10.58
C GLY A 355 -6.30 -6.44 -9.28
N GLN A 356 -7.34 -6.65 -8.47
CA GLN A 356 -7.53 -6.03 -7.17
C GLN A 356 -7.23 -6.96 -6.00
N LEU A 357 -7.65 -8.23 -6.09
CA LEU A 357 -7.62 -9.16 -4.96
C LEU A 357 -6.30 -9.90 -4.83
N ARG A 358 -5.67 -10.25 -5.96
CA ARG A 358 -4.44 -11.01 -6.01
C ARG A 358 -3.25 -10.07 -6.04
N ILE A 359 -2.65 -9.89 -4.87
CA ILE A 359 -1.63 -8.87 -4.62
C ILE A 359 -0.23 -9.47 -4.53
N PRO A 360 0.85 -8.66 -4.66
CA PRO A 360 2.20 -9.10 -4.38
C PRO A 360 2.39 -9.41 -2.90
N ALA A 361 3.13 -10.46 -2.60
CA ALA A 361 3.65 -10.74 -1.27
C ALA A 361 5.02 -11.41 -1.39
N ILE A 362 6.03 -10.79 -0.78
CA ILE A 362 7.41 -11.23 -0.81
C ILE A 362 7.94 -11.17 0.62
N TRP A 363 8.52 -12.26 1.10
CA TRP A 363 9.07 -12.35 2.44
C TRP A 363 10.53 -12.78 2.37
N ARG A 364 11.43 -11.99 2.95
CA ARG A 364 12.84 -12.29 3.07
C ARG A 364 13.25 -12.42 4.53
N TRP A 365 13.89 -13.53 4.87
CA TRP A 365 14.60 -13.71 6.13
C TRP A 365 15.80 -14.63 5.87
N PRO A 366 17.01 -14.08 5.74
CA PRO A 366 18.20 -14.85 5.38
C PRO A 366 18.42 -16.04 6.31
N GLY A 367 18.81 -17.18 5.75
CA GLY A 367 19.04 -18.40 6.50
C GLY A 367 17.80 -19.10 7.08
N GLN A 368 16.64 -18.45 7.11
CA GLN A 368 15.38 -19.01 7.64
C GLN A 368 14.37 -19.33 6.53
N PHE A 369 14.27 -18.49 5.51
CA PHE A 369 13.48 -18.76 4.33
C PHE A 369 14.37 -19.20 3.16
N PRO A 370 13.90 -20.15 2.32
CA PRO A 370 14.67 -20.55 1.14
C PRO A 370 14.77 -19.36 0.17
N ALA A 371 15.97 -19.14 -0.36
CA ALA A 371 16.21 -18.16 -1.39
C ALA A 371 15.84 -18.69 -2.79
N GLY A 372 15.36 -17.80 -3.67
CA GLY A 372 15.14 -18.04 -5.09
C GLY A 372 13.75 -18.50 -5.47
N PRO A 373 13.47 -18.55 -6.80
CA PRO A 373 12.19 -19.00 -7.33
C PRO A 373 12.09 -20.52 -7.14
N GLY A 374 11.68 -20.94 -5.93
CA GLY A 374 11.21 -22.31 -5.74
C GLY A 374 10.01 -22.58 -6.68
N PRO A 375 9.71 -23.85 -7.03
CA PRO A 375 8.49 -24.18 -7.73
C PRO A 375 7.31 -23.51 -7.01
N PRO A 376 6.24 -23.09 -7.72
CA PRO A 376 5.09 -22.47 -7.09
C PRO A 376 4.60 -23.39 -5.97
N ARG A 377 4.93 -23.01 -4.75
CA ARG A 377 4.48 -23.77 -3.58
C ARG A 377 3.05 -23.37 -3.35
N ASP A 378 2.16 -24.35 -3.43
CA ASP A 378 0.76 -24.19 -3.07
C ASP A 378 0.70 -23.51 -1.69
N ALA A 379 -0.07 -22.43 -1.57
CA ALA A 379 -0.29 -21.73 -0.30
C ALA A 379 -0.70 -22.70 0.83
N ARG A 380 -1.32 -23.82 0.50
CA ARG A 380 -1.61 -24.93 1.43
C ARG A 380 -0.37 -25.57 2.06
N SER A 381 0.81 -25.48 1.41
CA SER A 381 2.05 -26.00 1.99
C SER A 381 2.61 -25.09 3.08
N TYR A 382 2.19 -23.82 3.13
CA TYR A 382 2.53 -22.84 4.18
C TYR A 382 1.49 -22.75 5.29
N CYS A 383 0.29 -23.32 5.11
CA CYS A 383 -0.69 -23.53 6.21
C CYS A 383 -0.19 -24.53 7.27
N ARG A 384 0.87 -25.29 6.98
CA ARG A 384 1.67 -25.91 8.06
C ARG A 384 2.68 -24.85 8.51
N PRO A 385 2.52 -24.24 9.69
CA PRO A 385 3.48 -23.28 10.17
C PRO A 385 4.87 -23.90 10.09
N SER A 386 5.80 -23.23 9.39
CA SER A 386 7.19 -23.64 9.36
C SER A 386 7.73 -23.76 10.79
N PRO A 387 8.79 -24.51 11.06
CA PRO A 387 9.41 -24.50 12.39
C PRO A 387 9.66 -23.08 12.91
N ALA A 388 10.00 -22.13 12.03
CA ALA A 388 10.20 -20.73 12.36
C ALA A 388 8.87 -19.99 12.68
N ALA A 389 7.79 -20.20 11.91
CA ALA A 389 6.49 -19.65 12.23
C ALA A 389 5.90 -20.25 13.50
N ARG A 390 6.19 -21.52 13.79
CA ARG A 390 5.86 -22.15 15.08
C ARG A 390 6.69 -21.60 16.22
N ALA A 391 7.97 -21.29 16.00
CA ALA A 391 8.84 -20.66 16.98
C ALA A 391 8.35 -19.22 17.27
N MET A 392 7.99 -18.45 16.24
CA MET A 392 7.41 -17.12 16.36
C MET A 392 6.05 -17.15 17.08
N ALA A 393 5.16 -18.09 16.76
CA ALA A 393 3.89 -18.26 17.45
C ALA A 393 4.06 -18.75 18.91
N ARG A 394 5.11 -19.53 19.22
CA ARG A 394 5.44 -19.95 20.58
C ARG A 394 6.08 -18.82 21.40
N SER A 395 6.91 -17.98 20.80
CA SER A 395 7.50 -16.81 21.46
C SER A 395 6.45 -15.71 21.74
N LEU A 396 5.36 -15.68 20.97
CA LEU A 396 4.22 -14.77 21.14
C LEU A 396 3.16 -15.27 22.16
N GLY A 397 3.51 -16.24 23.03
CA GLY A 397 2.65 -16.64 24.16
C GLY A 397 1.42 -17.45 23.78
N GLY A 398 1.63 -18.60 23.13
CA GLY A 398 0.66 -19.69 23.16
C GLY A 398 -0.70 -19.41 22.53
N ALA A 399 -0.75 -19.00 21.28
CA ALA A 399 -1.97 -19.05 20.49
C ALA A 399 -2.42 -20.51 20.36
N ARG A 400 -3.58 -20.85 20.87
CA ARG A 400 -4.25 -22.14 20.67
C ARG A 400 -4.33 -22.38 19.17
N GLU A 401 -4.02 -23.59 18.72
CA GLU A 401 -4.08 -24.00 17.33
C GLU A 401 -5.36 -23.48 16.66
N CYS A 402 -5.21 -22.66 15.63
CA CYS A 402 -6.33 -22.15 14.86
C CYS A 402 -7.06 -23.35 14.23
N GLY A 403 -8.33 -23.55 14.58
CA GLY A 403 -9.14 -24.68 14.12
C GLY A 403 -9.41 -24.74 12.61
N LEU A 404 -8.85 -23.81 11.82
CA LEU A 404 -8.92 -23.75 10.35
C LEU A 404 -7.95 -24.72 9.62
N CYS A 405 -6.98 -25.30 10.36
CA CYS A 405 -6.03 -26.28 9.76
C CYS A 405 -6.50 -27.73 9.84
N ARG A 406 -7.73 -28.00 10.20
CA ARG A 406 -8.31 -29.35 10.35
C ARG A 406 -9.41 -29.69 9.34
N ARG A 407 -9.38 -29.16 8.12
CA ARG A 407 -10.21 -29.71 7.03
C ARG A 407 -9.45 -29.70 5.72
#